data_ad0dec05a7764cad494978ebf6aacdcb
#
_entry.id   ad0dec05a7764cad494978ebf6aacdcb
#
_cell.length_a   1.000
_cell.length_b   1.000
_cell.length_c   1.000
_cell.angle_alpha   90.00
_cell.angle_beta   90.00
_cell.angle_gamma   90.00
#
_symmetry.space_group_name_H-M   'P 1'
#
loop_
_entity.id
_entity.type
_entity.pdbx_description
1 polymer ?
#
loop_
_entity_poly.entity_id
_entity_poly.type
_entity_poly.pdbx_seq_one_letter_code
_entity_poly.pdbx_strand_id
1 'polypeptide(L)'
;MLATEGAGALYTTGMRPVCFLSDFGLADDFVGTCKGVMHGIAPGVSVVDLTHEVPDFGVEAGAELLEHATGYMPADAVYLAVVDPGVGTERRGIALLTNGGAMLVGPDNGLLVAAAESLGGISAAVALTEERYHLHPVSNTFHGRDIFAPVAAYLVAGVEVLELGEPVDPASLSRLGTGLPPPERGGGLTTRILSIDHFGNARLSVTTKQSRLEYGDALEVDAGDGEMSVRYVETFGSARAGELVLVPDSHWRLSLAINKGNAAHALSLKVGGPVRLVFAEDSDG
;
A
#
# COMPACT_ATOMS: atom_id res chain seq x y z
N MET A 1 5.79 -0.31 22.73
CA MET A 1 6.72 0.83 22.58
C MET A 1 8.13 0.29 22.79
N LEU A 2 8.72 -0.27 21.74
CA LEU A 2 10.14 -0.64 21.72
C LEU A 2 10.84 0.40 20.87
N ALA A 3 11.59 1.28 21.53
CA ALA A 3 12.44 2.24 20.89
C ALA A 3 13.57 1.49 20.18
N THR A 4 13.59 1.50 18.86
CA THR A 4 14.74 1.07 18.06
C THR A 4 15.73 2.25 17.96
N GLU A 5 16.40 2.55 19.05
CA GLU A 5 17.68 3.25 18.99
C GLU A 5 18.71 2.24 18.47
N GLY A 6 19.17 2.39 17.22
CA GLY A 6 20.33 1.64 16.76
C GLY A 6 20.41 1.22 15.29
N ALA A 7 19.46 1.57 14.43
CA ALA A 7 19.54 1.21 13.01
C ALA A 7 20.18 2.28 12.08
N GLY A 8 20.66 3.37 12.62
CA GLY A 8 21.07 4.57 11.85
C GLY A 8 22.48 4.57 11.26
N ALA A 9 23.22 3.47 11.20
CA ALA A 9 24.66 3.59 10.88
C ALA A 9 25.24 2.54 9.92
N LEU A 10 24.48 1.75 9.19
CA LEU A 10 25.04 0.67 8.36
C LEU A 10 24.95 0.83 6.82
N TYR A 11 24.40 1.93 6.29
CA TYR A 11 24.25 2.12 4.84
C TYR A 11 24.94 3.37 4.29
N THR A 12 26.18 3.66 4.70
CA THR A 12 26.90 4.87 4.30
C THR A 12 27.88 4.73 3.12
N THR A 13 27.82 3.64 2.33
CA THR A 13 28.71 3.48 1.16
C THR A 13 28.03 2.94 -0.10
N GLY A 14 26.71 2.77 -0.15
CA GLY A 14 25.97 2.24 -1.31
C GLY A 14 24.98 3.25 -1.89
N MET A 15 24.61 3.06 -3.16
CA MET A 15 23.51 3.79 -3.78
C MET A 15 22.20 3.44 -3.02
N ARG A 16 21.29 4.43 -2.92
CA ARG A 16 19.94 4.22 -2.35
C ARG A 16 19.20 3.13 -3.13
N PRO A 17 18.51 2.20 -2.47
CA PRO A 17 17.70 1.21 -3.18
C PRO A 17 16.45 1.86 -3.77
N VAL A 18 15.95 1.31 -4.88
CA VAL A 18 14.60 1.57 -5.37
C VAL A 18 13.67 0.49 -4.83
N CYS A 19 12.63 0.88 -4.10
CA CYS A 19 11.56 0.00 -3.65
C CYS A 19 10.40 0.09 -4.65
N PHE A 20 10.15 -0.98 -5.40
CA PHE A 20 9.22 -0.95 -6.53
C PHE A 20 7.92 -1.69 -6.23
N LEU A 21 6.80 -0.98 -6.42
CA LEU A 21 5.43 -1.49 -6.28
C LEU A 21 4.63 -1.17 -7.54
N SER A 22 3.83 -2.13 -8.02
CA SER A 22 2.90 -1.90 -9.14
C SER A 22 1.75 -2.91 -9.16
N ASP A 23 0.79 -2.69 -10.09
CA ASP A 23 -0.26 -3.63 -10.49
C ASP A 23 0.03 -4.29 -11.85
N PHE A 24 1.29 -4.32 -12.28
CA PHE A 24 1.68 -4.82 -13.60
C PHE A 24 1.61 -6.34 -13.76
N GLY A 25 1.52 -7.08 -12.65
CA GLY A 25 1.70 -8.53 -12.67
C GLY A 25 3.14 -8.93 -12.98
N LEU A 26 3.35 -10.24 -13.09
CA LEU A 26 4.66 -10.83 -13.45
C LEU A 26 4.61 -11.66 -14.74
N ALA A 27 3.46 -11.70 -15.41
CA ALA A 27 3.29 -12.49 -16.63
C ALA A 27 3.92 -11.81 -17.87
N ASP A 28 3.90 -10.46 -17.89
CA ASP A 28 4.44 -9.64 -18.97
C ASP A 28 5.83 -9.09 -18.64
N ASP A 29 6.44 -8.40 -19.60
CA ASP A 29 7.80 -7.84 -19.48
C ASP A 29 7.84 -6.47 -18.76
N PHE A 30 6.71 -5.93 -18.31
CA PHE A 30 6.59 -4.57 -17.81
C PHE A 30 7.56 -4.27 -16.66
N VAL A 31 7.59 -5.14 -15.64
CA VAL A 31 8.48 -4.99 -14.49
C VAL A 31 9.95 -5.12 -14.93
N GLY A 32 10.27 -6.12 -15.74
CA GLY A 32 11.63 -6.35 -16.24
C GLY A 32 12.14 -5.18 -17.06
N THR A 33 11.29 -4.61 -17.92
CA THR A 33 11.61 -3.46 -18.77
C THR A 33 11.87 -2.21 -17.91
N CYS A 34 11.03 -1.91 -16.91
CA CYS A 34 11.27 -0.81 -15.98
C CYS A 34 12.62 -0.95 -15.26
N LYS A 35 12.95 -2.16 -14.78
CA LYS A 35 14.24 -2.46 -14.15
C LYS A 35 15.40 -2.26 -15.12
N GLY A 36 15.25 -2.70 -16.37
CA GLY A 36 16.24 -2.51 -17.43
C GLY A 36 16.56 -1.03 -17.65
N VAL A 37 15.52 -0.18 -17.71
CA VAL A 37 15.67 1.29 -17.81
C VAL A 37 16.42 1.84 -16.60
N MET A 38 16.03 1.45 -15.38
CA MET A 38 16.71 1.92 -14.17
C MET A 38 18.19 1.52 -14.13
N HIS A 39 18.53 0.28 -14.49
CA HIS A 39 19.92 -0.16 -14.55
C HIS A 39 20.74 0.53 -15.66
N GLY A 40 20.08 0.94 -16.77
CA GLY A 40 20.73 1.71 -17.83
C GLY A 40 21.13 3.13 -17.39
N ILE A 41 20.35 3.75 -16.50
CA ILE A 41 20.59 5.12 -15.98
C ILE A 41 21.49 5.10 -14.74
N ALA A 42 21.23 4.19 -13.81
CA ALA A 42 21.95 4.03 -12.55
C ALA A 42 22.55 2.60 -12.46
N PRO A 43 23.68 2.33 -13.13
CA PRO A 43 24.32 1.01 -13.08
C PRO A 43 24.64 0.60 -11.64
N GLY A 44 24.20 -0.59 -11.24
CA GLY A 44 24.40 -1.09 -9.87
C GLY A 44 23.31 -0.70 -8.87
N VAL A 45 22.24 -0.01 -9.30
CA VAL A 45 21.08 0.25 -8.44
C VAL A 45 20.49 -1.07 -7.92
N SER A 46 20.22 -1.14 -6.62
CA SER A 46 19.46 -2.23 -6.04
C SER A 46 17.97 -1.96 -6.20
N VAL A 47 17.23 -2.87 -6.80
CA VAL A 47 15.76 -2.78 -6.91
C VAL A 47 15.15 -3.86 -6.02
N VAL A 48 14.37 -3.42 -5.03
CA VAL A 48 13.60 -4.29 -4.13
C VAL A 48 12.16 -4.29 -4.60
N ASP A 49 11.67 -5.42 -5.09
CA ASP A 49 10.25 -5.56 -5.41
C ASP A 49 9.44 -5.67 -4.13
N LEU A 50 8.57 -4.71 -3.88
CA LEU A 50 7.61 -4.79 -2.79
C LEU A 50 6.48 -5.75 -3.17
N THR A 51 5.85 -5.49 -4.29
CA THR A 51 4.91 -6.39 -5.00
C THR A 51 4.59 -5.81 -6.37
N HIS A 52 4.23 -6.69 -7.31
CA HIS A 52 3.67 -6.32 -8.62
C HIS A 52 2.27 -6.89 -8.83
N GLU A 53 1.70 -7.46 -7.77
CA GLU A 53 0.38 -8.09 -7.73
C GLU A 53 -0.62 -7.23 -6.92
N VAL A 54 -0.47 -5.89 -6.95
CA VAL A 54 -1.55 -5.01 -6.47
C VAL A 54 -2.79 -5.31 -7.31
N PRO A 55 -3.99 -5.45 -6.73
CA PRO A 55 -5.21 -5.64 -7.52
C PRO A 55 -5.32 -4.59 -8.64
N ASP A 56 -5.76 -5.03 -9.83
CA ASP A 56 -5.87 -4.18 -11.01
C ASP A 56 -6.56 -2.86 -10.69
N PHE A 57 -5.89 -1.73 -10.99
CA PHE A 57 -6.37 -0.38 -10.71
C PHE A 57 -6.62 -0.06 -9.23
N GLY A 58 -6.19 -0.91 -8.31
CA GLY A 58 -6.41 -0.83 -6.87
C GLY A 58 -5.53 0.20 -6.18
N VAL A 59 -5.67 1.50 -6.50
CA VAL A 59 -4.83 2.59 -5.94
C VAL A 59 -4.81 2.56 -4.41
N GLU A 60 -5.95 2.30 -3.79
CA GLU A 60 -6.09 2.28 -2.33
C GLU A 60 -5.35 1.10 -1.69
N ALA A 61 -5.47 -0.10 -2.29
CA ALA A 61 -4.73 -1.28 -1.85
C ALA A 61 -3.22 -1.06 -2.04
N GLY A 62 -2.81 -0.45 -3.17
CA GLY A 62 -1.41 -0.10 -3.43
C GLY A 62 -0.86 0.90 -2.42
N ALA A 63 -1.64 1.93 -2.07
CA ALA A 63 -1.23 2.94 -1.08
C ALA A 63 -1.02 2.34 0.31
N GLU A 64 -1.90 1.43 0.72
CA GLU A 64 -1.78 0.72 2.00
C GLU A 64 -0.54 -0.19 2.04
N LEU A 65 -0.32 -0.97 0.98
CA LEU A 65 0.86 -1.83 0.87
C LEU A 65 2.15 -1.01 0.88
N LEU A 66 2.16 0.14 0.18
CA LEU A 66 3.29 1.05 0.14
C LEU A 66 3.56 1.65 1.51
N GLU A 67 2.54 2.21 2.17
CA GLU A 67 2.65 2.79 3.52
C GLU A 67 3.22 1.75 4.51
N HIS A 68 2.67 0.54 4.53
CA HIS A 68 3.16 -0.51 5.41
C HIS A 68 4.62 -0.86 5.15
N ALA A 69 5.01 -0.98 3.88
CA ALA A 69 6.37 -1.35 3.50
C ALA A 69 7.41 -0.33 3.98
N THR A 70 7.06 0.96 4.08
CA THR A 70 8.00 2.02 4.52
C THR A 70 8.63 1.73 5.87
N GLY A 71 7.92 1.07 6.78
CA GLY A 71 8.42 0.71 8.11
C GLY A 71 9.54 -0.32 8.13
N TYR A 72 9.81 -0.97 6.99
CA TYR A 72 10.78 -2.07 6.86
C TYR A 72 11.88 -1.80 5.83
N MET A 73 11.78 -0.67 5.12
CA MET A 73 12.76 -0.29 4.09
C MET A 73 13.77 0.72 4.64
N PRO A 74 14.92 0.92 3.97
CA PRO A 74 15.87 1.96 4.34
C PRO A 74 15.21 3.35 4.37
N ALA A 75 15.54 4.15 5.38
CA ALA A 75 14.88 5.44 5.61
C ALA A 75 15.09 6.46 4.47
N ASP A 76 16.12 6.28 3.66
CA ASP A 76 16.47 7.13 2.52
C ASP A 76 16.18 6.48 1.15
N ALA A 77 15.39 5.41 1.11
CA ALA A 77 15.04 4.71 -0.13
C ALA A 77 14.30 5.62 -1.12
N VAL A 78 14.37 5.25 -2.39
CA VAL A 78 13.51 5.79 -3.46
C VAL A 78 12.37 4.81 -3.68
N TYR A 79 11.13 5.24 -3.48
CA TYR A 79 9.95 4.42 -3.72
C TYR A 79 9.40 4.73 -5.11
N LEU A 80 9.41 3.74 -5.98
CA LEU A 80 8.73 3.75 -7.27
C LEU A 80 7.42 3.01 -7.14
N ALA A 81 6.29 3.71 -7.16
CA ALA A 81 4.98 3.07 -7.04
C ALA A 81 4.08 3.48 -8.21
N VAL A 82 3.59 2.47 -8.93
CA VAL A 82 2.79 2.67 -10.15
C VAL A 82 1.56 1.78 -10.11
N VAL A 83 0.43 2.36 -9.71
CA VAL A 83 -0.93 1.87 -9.90
C VAL A 83 -1.68 3.04 -10.52
N ASP A 84 -1.90 3.01 -11.83
CA ASP A 84 -2.18 4.21 -12.61
C ASP A 84 -3.33 4.05 -13.60
N PRO A 85 -4.59 3.99 -13.12
CA PRO A 85 -5.76 3.96 -14.01
C PRO A 85 -5.93 5.23 -14.85
N GLY A 86 -5.19 6.29 -14.54
CA GLY A 86 -5.19 7.58 -15.26
C GLY A 86 -4.01 7.78 -16.22
N VAL A 87 -3.27 6.71 -16.59
CA VAL A 87 -2.14 6.82 -17.52
C VAL A 87 -2.58 7.45 -18.85
N GLY A 88 -1.77 8.39 -19.36
CA GLY A 88 -2.05 9.09 -20.62
C GLY A 88 -3.16 10.16 -20.57
N THR A 89 -3.68 10.49 -19.38
CA THR A 89 -4.65 11.58 -19.18
C THR A 89 -3.96 12.83 -18.59
N GLU A 90 -4.75 13.83 -18.16
CA GLU A 90 -4.29 15.04 -17.46
C GLU A 90 -3.72 14.78 -16.05
N ARG A 91 -3.70 13.52 -15.56
CA ARG A 91 -3.13 13.12 -14.28
C ARG A 91 -1.62 13.46 -14.24
N ARG A 92 -1.19 14.25 -13.26
CA ARG A 92 0.22 14.60 -13.06
C ARG A 92 1.05 13.36 -12.67
N GLY A 93 2.25 13.22 -13.25
CA GLY A 93 3.32 12.43 -12.63
C GLY A 93 4.00 13.29 -11.57
N ILE A 94 4.35 12.73 -10.43
CA ILE A 94 4.96 13.49 -9.33
C ILE A 94 6.16 12.78 -8.73
N ALA A 95 7.07 13.59 -8.15
CA ALA A 95 8.05 13.14 -7.19
C ALA A 95 7.90 13.91 -5.89
N LEU A 96 8.03 13.20 -4.78
CA LEU A 96 7.94 13.72 -3.42
C LEU A 96 9.27 13.54 -2.70
N LEU A 97 9.68 14.54 -1.91
CA LEU A 97 10.75 14.41 -0.92
C LEU A 97 10.10 14.47 0.46
N THR A 98 10.48 13.57 1.33
CA THR A 98 9.99 13.53 2.72
C THR A 98 10.95 14.22 3.68
N ASN A 99 10.45 14.62 4.85
CA ASN A 99 11.30 15.15 5.93
C ASN A 99 12.30 14.10 6.44
N GLY A 100 11.99 12.79 6.27
CA GLY A 100 12.89 11.68 6.58
C GLY A 100 13.99 11.44 5.55
N GLY A 101 13.97 12.13 4.39
CA GLY A 101 14.96 12.00 3.31
C GLY A 101 14.65 10.92 2.28
N ALA A 102 13.54 10.20 2.42
CA ALA A 102 13.04 9.30 1.38
C ALA A 102 12.42 10.08 0.23
N MET A 103 12.41 9.47 -0.96
CA MET A 103 11.80 10.05 -2.16
C MET A 103 10.77 9.06 -2.72
N LEU A 104 9.65 9.60 -3.23
CA LEU A 104 8.59 8.76 -3.81
C LEU A 104 8.27 9.28 -5.22
N VAL A 105 8.10 8.36 -6.17
CA VAL A 105 7.83 8.65 -7.59
C VAL A 105 6.62 7.84 -8.05
N GLY A 106 5.67 8.49 -8.72
CA GLY A 106 4.49 7.83 -9.28
C GLY A 106 3.40 8.80 -9.69
N PRO A 107 2.17 8.30 -9.92
CA PRO A 107 1.02 9.13 -10.29
C PRO A 107 0.48 9.93 -9.10
N ASP A 108 0.00 11.15 -9.37
CA ASP A 108 -0.75 11.97 -8.41
C ASP A 108 -2.22 11.54 -8.37
N ASN A 109 -2.48 10.40 -7.73
CA ASN A 109 -3.81 9.81 -7.58
C ASN A 109 -4.10 9.34 -6.14
N GLY A 110 -3.25 9.74 -5.19
CA GLY A 110 -3.36 9.36 -3.79
C GLY A 110 -2.48 8.18 -3.37
N LEU A 111 -1.85 7.47 -4.32
CA LEU A 111 -1.02 6.30 -4.07
C LEU A 111 0.15 6.57 -3.11
N LEU A 112 0.79 7.74 -3.22
CA LEU A 112 2.06 8.03 -2.54
C LEU A 112 1.90 8.72 -1.19
N VAL A 113 0.78 9.42 -0.98
CA VAL A 113 0.67 10.42 0.12
C VAL A 113 0.72 9.78 1.49
N ALA A 114 0.01 8.67 1.74
CA ALA A 114 0.02 7.99 3.04
C ALA A 114 1.42 7.50 3.41
N ALA A 115 2.14 6.91 2.46
CA ALA A 115 3.53 6.48 2.64
C ALA A 115 4.46 7.66 2.93
N ALA A 116 4.31 8.79 2.21
CA ALA A 116 5.12 9.99 2.47
C ALA A 116 4.85 10.58 3.86
N GLU A 117 3.61 10.58 4.32
CA GLU A 117 3.25 11.04 5.68
C GLU A 117 3.86 10.12 6.76
N SER A 118 3.85 8.79 6.57
CA SER A 118 4.49 7.84 7.50
C SER A 118 6.01 7.98 7.55
N LEU A 119 6.63 8.50 6.48
CA LEU A 119 8.07 8.81 6.38
C LEU A 119 8.44 10.22 6.91
N GLY A 120 7.57 10.82 7.71
CA GLY A 120 7.80 12.09 8.38
C GLY A 120 7.15 13.31 7.70
N GLY A 121 6.29 13.08 6.71
CA GLY A 121 5.61 14.13 5.96
C GLY A 121 6.38 14.64 4.74
N ILE A 122 5.68 15.38 3.89
CA ILE A 122 6.20 15.87 2.61
C ILE A 122 6.91 17.21 2.81
N SER A 123 8.22 17.27 2.49
CA SER A 123 9.01 18.51 2.52
C SER A 123 9.02 19.23 1.18
N ALA A 124 8.94 18.49 0.06
CA ALA A 124 8.83 19.05 -1.28
C ALA A 124 8.04 18.10 -2.21
N ALA A 125 7.36 18.67 -3.19
CA ALA A 125 6.67 17.96 -4.25
C ALA A 125 6.90 18.68 -5.59
N VAL A 126 7.09 17.91 -6.67
CA VAL A 126 7.21 18.44 -8.03
C VAL A 126 6.36 17.63 -9.00
N ALA A 127 5.80 18.30 -9.99
CA ALA A 127 5.27 17.64 -11.18
C ALA A 127 6.44 17.28 -12.10
N LEU A 128 6.42 16.09 -12.68
CA LEU A 128 7.48 15.58 -13.54
C LEU A 128 7.36 16.18 -14.94
N THR A 129 7.76 17.43 -15.10
CA THR A 129 7.65 18.19 -16.35
C THR A 129 8.97 18.35 -17.09
N GLU A 130 10.10 17.96 -16.49
CA GLU A 130 11.41 18.10 -17.09
C GLU A 130 11.72 16.88 -17.99
N GLU A 131 11.45 17.00 -19.28
CA GLU A 131 11.50 15.90 -20.26
C GLU A 131 12.89 15.26 -20.43
N ARG A 132 13.98 15.95 -20.06
CA ARG A 132 15.34 15.38 -20.13
C ARG A 132 15.53 14.16 -19.20
N TYR A 133 14.66 13.99 -18.21
CA TYR A 133 14.66 12.85 -17.30
C TYR A 133 13.69 11.75 -17.72
N HIS A 134 13.05 11.87 -18.88
CA HIS A 134 12.15 10.86 -19.43
C HIS A 134 12.85 10.03 -20.51
N LEU A 135 12.33 8.82 -20.71
CA LEU A 135 12.71 7.99 -21.85
C LEU A 135 11.86 8.40 -23.06
N HIS A 136 12.49 8.71 -24.19
CA HIS A 136 11.78 9.12 -25.40
C HIS A 136 11.80 8.06 -26.51
N PRO A 137 10.71 7.93 -27.29
CA PRO A 137 9.43 8.66 -27.15
C PRO A 137 8.62 8.17 -25.95
N VAL A 138 7.92 9.09 -25.25
CA VAL A 138 7.02 8.73 -24.16
C VAL A 138 5.76 8.08 -24.74
N SER A 139 5.43 6.87 -24.27
CA SER A 139 4.20 6.16 -24.63
C SER A 139 3.01 6.70 -23.83
N ASN A 140 1.84 6.82 -24.45
CA ASN A 140 0.61 7.22 -23.76
C ASN A 140 0.06 6.17 -22.79
N THR A 141 0.59 4.95 -22.83
CA THR A 141 0.06 3.81 -22.06
C THR A 141 1.08 3.18 -21.10
N PHE A 142 2.34 3.67 -21.07
CA PHE A 142 3.37 3.09 -20.24
C PHE A 142 4.29 4.12 -19.58
N HIS A 143 3.69 5.06 -18.83
CA HIS A 143 4.44 6.06 -18.05
C HIS A 143 5.34 5.41 -16.98
N GLY A 144 5.02 4.20 -16.50
CA GLY A 144 5.87 3.41 -15.62
C GLY A 144 7.29 3.27 -16.15
N ARG A 145 7.43 2.90 -17.42
CA ARG A 145 8.71 2.74 -18.11
C ARG A 145 9.33 4.07 -18.56
N ASP A 146 8.49 4.98 -19.08
CA ASP A 146 9.02 6.13 -19.84
C ASP A 146 9.23 7.37 -18.97
N ILE A 147 8.54 7.46 -17.83
CA ILE A 147 8.61 8.60 -16.90
C ILE A 147 9.08 8.16 -15.53
N PHE A 148 8.36 7.24 -14.86
CA PHE A 148 8.57 6.99 -13.45
C PHE A 148 9.85 6.20 -13.15
N ALA A 149 10.15 5.14 -13.92
CA ALA A 149 11.38 4.36 -13.74
C ALA A 149 12.64 5.16 -14.04
N PRO A 150 12.72 5.95 -15.17
CA PRO A 150 13.83 6.86 -15.40
C PRO A 150 14.04 7.86 -14.26
N VAL A 151 12.97 8.53 -13.82
CA VAL A 151 13.02 9.52 -12.73
C VAL A 151 13.54 8.89 -11.43
N ALA A 152 13.03 7.71 -11.05
CA ALA A 152 13.51 7.00 -9.86
C ALA A 152 15.01 6.70 -9.96
N ALA A 153 15.50 6.30 -11.13
CA ALA A 153 16.92 6.04 -11.36
C ALA A 153 17.79 7.31 -11.30
N TYR A 154 17.30 8.43 -11.85
CA TYR A 154 18.01 9.71 -11.74
C TYR A 154 18.11 10.20 -10.31
N LEU A 155 17.08 10.02 -9.49
CA LEU A 155 17.12 10.33 -8.07
C LEU A 155 18.19 9.47 -7.34
N VAL A 156 18.28 8.18 -7.65
CA VAL A 156 19.35 7.31 -7.15
C VAL A 156 20.72 7.77 -7.61
N ALA A 157 20.84 8.28 -8.84
CA ALA A 157 22.07 8.84 -9.38
C ALA A 157 22.44 10.22 -8.80
N GLY A 158 21.60 10.80 -7.93
CA GLY A 158 21.88 12.04 -7.19
C GLY A 158 21.26 13.31 -7.78
N VAL A 159 20.33 13.18 -8.74
CA VAL A 159 19.53 14.33 -9.19
C VAL A 159 18.59 14.76 -8.05
N GLU A 160 18.51 16.05 -7.81
CA GLU A 160 17.64 16.63 -6.77
C GLU A 160 16.18 16.63 -7.20
N VAL A 161 15.24 16.39 -6.25
CA VAL A 161 13.80 16.34 -6.54
C VAL A 161 13.32 17.61 -7.25
N LEU A 162 13.81 18.78 -6.85
CA LEU A 162 13.42 20.06 -7.43
C LEU A 162 13.90 20.28 -8.87
N GLU A 163 14.82 19.48 -9.37
CA GLU A 163 15.28 19.53 -10.77
C GLU A 163 14.35 18.75 -11.73
N LEU A 164 13.43 17.94 -11.21
CA LEU A 164 12.60 17.05 -12.03
C LEU A 164 11.40 17.75 -12.68
N GLY A 165 11.12 19.01 -12.30
CA GLY A 165 10.06 19.78 -12.91
C GLY A 165 9.50 20.88 -12.02
N GLU A 166 8.22 21.23 -12.24
CA GLU A 166 7.57 22.36 -11.58
C GLU A 166 7.18 22.03 -10.14
N PRO A 167 7.48 22.91 -9.15
CA PRO A 167 7.03 22.74 -7.79
C PRO A 167 5.50 22.63 -7.67
N VAL A 168 5.04 21.73 -6.82
CA VAL A 168 3.63 21.49 -6.51
C VAL A 168 3.39 21.75 -5.02
N ASP A 169 2.32 22.48 -4.72
CA ASP A 169 1.87 22.63 -3.33
C ASP A 169 1.44 21.25 -2.76
N PRO A 170 2.07 20.73 -1.70
CA PRO A 170 1.69 19.47 -1.08
C PRO A 170 0.21 19.39 -0.67
N ALA A 171 -0.44 20.54 -0.39
CA ALA A 171 -1.87 20.58 -0.08
C ALA A 171 -2.76 20.32 -1.30
N SER A 172 -2.25 20.49 -2.53
CA SER A 172 -2.96 20.23 -3.79
C SER A 172 -2.83 18.81 -4.30
N LEU A 173 -2.07 17.95 -3.63
CA LEU A 173 -1.91 16.55 -4.01
C LEU A 173 -3.22 15.78 -3.81
N SER A 174 -3.49 14.87 -4.72
CA SER A 174 -4.60 13.93 -4.58
C SER A 174 -4.42 13.09 -3.33
N ARG A 175 -5.50 12.95 -2.56
CA ARG A 175 -5.52 12.14 -1.34
C ARG A 175 -6.64 11.13 -1.42
N LEU A 176 -6.38 9.91 -0.98
CA LEU A 176 -7.43 8.92 -0.80
C LEU A 176 -8.27 9.31 0.42
N GLY A 177 -9.58 9.13 0.31
CA GLY A 177 -10.46 9.36 1.43
C GLY A 177 -10.13 8.39 2.57
N THR A 178 -10.24 8.85 3.82
CA THR A 178 -10.06 8.00 5.02
C THR A 178 -11.19 6.99 5.22
N GLY A 179 -11.91 6.75 4.24
CA GLY A 179 -13.03 5.89 3.82
C GLY A 179 -13.62 4.85 4.77
N LEU A 180 -13.44 4.96 6.09
CA LEU A 180 -14.27 4.21 7.02
C LEU A 180 -15.56 4.99 7.27
N PRO A 181 -16.74 4.42 6.99
CA PRO A 181 -17.97 5.00 7.48
C PRO A 181 -17.91 5.11 9.02
N PRO A 182 -18.53 6.12 9.62
CA PRO A 182 -18.62 6.21 11.06
C PRO A 182 -19.33 4.96 11.61
N PRO A 183 -19.02 4.52 12.86
CA PRO A 183 -19.69 3.39 13.47
C PRO A 183 -21.20 3.60 13.46
N GLU A 184 -21.93 2.57 13.03
CA GLU A 184 -23.39 2.62 12.93
C GLU A 184 -24.04 2.70 14.32
N ARG A 185 -25.17 3.40 14.42
CA ARG A 185 -25.99 3.37 15.62
C ARG A 185 -26.55 1.96 15.79
N GLY A 186 -26.18 1.26 16.87
CA GLY A 186 -26.61 -0.11 17.14
C GLY A 186 -25.48 -1.13 17.22
N GLY A 187 -24.23 -0.67 17.41
CA GLY A 187 -23.12 -1.57 17.75
C GLY A 187 -22.47 -2.29 16.55
N GLY A 188 -22.78 -1.90 15.32
CA GLY A 188 -22.16 -2.47 14.11
C GLY A 188 -21.06 -1.57 13.52
N LEU A 189 -20.14 -2.18 12.78
CA LEU A 189 -19.10 -1.51 12.02
C LEU A 189 -19.11 -2.04 10.58
N THR A 190 -19.43 -1.17 9.62
CA THR A 190 -19.30 -1.51 8.20
C THR A 190 -17.87 -1.27 7.76
N THR A 191 -17.27 -2.25 7.13
CA THR A 191 -15.91 -2.25 6.59
C THR A 191 -15.93 -2.84 5.18
N ARG A 192 -14.80 -2.93 4.52
CA ARG A 192 -14.68 -3.57 3.20
C ARG A 192 -13.40 -4.38 3.13
N ILE A 193 -13.34 -5.28 2.18
CA ILE A 193 -12.16 -6.09 1.89
C ILE A 193 -11.17 -5.25 1.08
N LEU A 194 -9.99 -5.00 1.63
CA LEU A 194 -8.90 -4.27 0.96
C LEU A 194 -8.08 -5.18 0.06
N SER A 195 -7.78 -6.37 0.55
CA SER A 195 -7.00 -7.37 -0.18
C SER A 195 -7.33 -8.77 0.30
N ILE A 196 -7.00 -9.75 -0.52
CA ILE A 196 -7.06 -11.17 -0.19
C ILE A 196 -5.65 -11.71 -0.40
N ASP A 197 -5.05 -12.30 0.65
CA ASP A 197 -3.71 -12.84 0.55
C ASP A 197 -3.68 -14.20 -0.17
N HIS A 198 -2.48 -14.72 -0.41
CA HIS A 198 -2.27 -16.01 -1.08
C HIS A 198 -2.96 -17.19 -0.37
N PHE A 199 -3.18 -17.09 0.94
CA PHE A 199 -3.84 -18.13 1.73
C PHE A 199 -5.36 -18.00 1.72
N GLY A 200 -5.89 -16.91 1.17
CA GLY A 200 -7.32 -16.61 1.13
C GLY A 200 -7.82 -15.89 2.37
N ASN A 201 -6.93 -15.29 3.17
CA ASN A 201 -7.34 -14.42 4.27
C ASN A 201 -7.77 -13.07 3.68
N ALA A 202 -8.91 -12.55 4.10
CA ALA A 202 -9.47 -11.29 3.62
C ALA A 202 -9.19 -10.17 4.63
N ARG A 203 -8.28 -9.26 4.26
CA ARG A 203 -7.93 -8.07 5.04
C ARG A 203 -9.06 -7.04 4.95
N LEU A 204 -9.47 -6.53 6.10
CA LEU A 204 -10.53 -5.52 6.20
C LEU A 204 -9.95 -4.11 6.31
N SER A 205 -10.72 -3.10 5.90
CA SER A 205 -10.30 -1.69 5.96
C SER A 205 -10.21 -1.14 7.39
N VAL A 206 -10.66 -1.87 8.40
CA VAL A 206 -10.63 -1.50 9.80
C VAL A 206 -9.37 -2.01 10.49
N THR A 207 -8.71 -1.14 11.27
CA THR A 207 -7.57 -1.53 12.11
C THR A 207 -8.03 -2.18 13.41
N THR A 208 -7.15 -2.95 14.04
CA THR A 208 -7.39 -3.54 15.37
C THR A 208 -7.73 -2.47 16.41
N LYS A 209 -7.06 -1.31 16.35
CA LYS A 209 -7.33 -0.18 17.25
C LYS A 209 -8.71 0.44 17.03
N GLN A 210 -9.16 0.55 15.77
CA GLN A 210 -10.46 1.12 15.43
C GLN A 210 -11.61 0.19 15.81
N SER A 211 -11.42 -1.12 15.74
CA SER A 211 -12.44 -2.12 16.08
C SER A 211 -12.76 -2.16 17.58
N ARG A 212 -11.79 -1.80 18.44
CA ARG A 212 -11.88 -1.91 19.91
C ARG A 212 -12.18 -3.32 20.41
N LEU A 213 -11.98 -4.35 19.59
CA LEU A 213 -12.17 -5.74 19.98
C LEU A 213 -11.07 -6.20 20.93
N GLU A 214 -11.44 -7.07 21.86
CA GLU A 214 -10.51 -7.80 22.73
C GLU A 214 -10.44 -9.28 22.32
N TYR A 215 -9.32 -9.93 22.54
CA TYR A 215 -9.18 -11.35 22.19
C TYR A 215 -10.16 -12.21 22.98
N GLY A 216 -10.93 -12.99 22.27
CA GLY A 216 -12.01 -13.81 22.80
C GLY A 216 -13.40 -13.29 22.50
N ASP A 217 -13.53 -12.04 22.07
CA ASP A 217 -14.81 -11.46 21.68
C ASP A 217 -15.48 -12.28 20.58
N ALA A 218 -16.77 -12.52 20.75
CA ALA A 218 -17.64 -13.12 19.75
C ALA A 218 -18.46 -12.04 19.07
N LEU A 219 -18.56 -12.11 17.75
CA LEU A 219 -19.32 -11.17 16.94
C LEU A 219 -19.94 -11.89 15.73
N GLU A 220 -20.94 -11.28 15.14
CA GLU A 220 -21.50 -11.73 13.88
C GLU A 220 -20.83 -10.94 12.72
N VAL A 221 -20.52 -11.64 11.65
CA VAL A 221 -19.96 -11.07 10.42
C VAL A 221 -20.90 -11.37 9.28
N ASP A 222 -21.30 -10.33 8.55
CA ASP A 222 -22.02 -10.45 7.29
C ASP A 222 -21.13 -9.93 6.16
N ALA A 223 -20.80 -10.82 5.23
CA ALA A 223 -20.03 -10.52 4.03
C ALA A 223 -20.85 -10.70 2.74
N GLY A 224 -22.20 -10.75 2.86
CA GLY A 224 -23.15 -10.86 1.74
C GLY A 224 -23.90 -12.19 1.65
N ASP A 225 -23.42 -13.24 2.32
CA ASP A 225 -24.07 -14.58 2.34
C ASP A 225 -24.85 -14.84 3.65
N GLY A 226 -25.03 -13.79 4.47
CA GLY A 226 -25.72 -13.84 5.76
C GLY A 226 -24.75 -13.72 6.96
N GLU A 227 -25.35 -13.61 8.15
CA GLU A 227 -24.60 -13.44 9.39
C GLU A 227 -23.95 -14.77 9.82
N MET A 228 -22.68 -14.71 10.18
CA MET A 228 -21.89 -15.84 10.64
C MET A 228 -21.20 -15.47 11.96
N SER A 229 -21.31 -16.35 12.96
CA SER A 229 -20.61 -16.12 14.22
C SER A 229 -19.12 -16.37 14.07
N VAL A 230 -18.30 -15.41 14.47
CA VAL A 230 -16.84 -15.49 14.48
C VAL A 230 -16.30 -15.06 15.84
N ARG A 231 -15.09 -15.52 16.16
CA ARG A 231 -14.35 -15.04 17.33
C ARG A 231 -13.14 -14.23 16.90
N TYR A 232 -12.89 -13.13 17.60
CA TYR A 232 -11.64 -12.41 17.47
C TYR A 232 -10.55 -13.11 18.27
N VAL A 233 -9.53 -13.62 17.60
CA VAL A 233 -8.49 -14.43 18.22
C VAL A 233 -7.09 -13.87 17.93
N GLU A 234 -6.14 -14.15 18.83
CA GLU A 234 -4.78 -13.64 18.73
C GLU A 234 -4.02 -14.21 17.52
N THR A 235 -4.22 -15.50 17.24
CA THR A 235 -3.54 -16.21 16.15
C THR A 235 -4.46 -17.25 15.51
N PHE A 236 -4.13 -17.68 14.28
CA PHE A 236 -4.83 -18.79 13.62
C PHE A 236 -4.85 -20.06 14.48
N GLY A 237 -3.78 -20.31 15.25
CA GLY A 237 -3.66 -21.50 16.13
C GLY A 237 -4.59 -21.49 17.31
N SER A 238 -5.22 -20.37 17.65
CA SER A 238 -6.23 -20.25 18.70
C SER A 238 -7.61 -20.80 18.30
N ALA A 239 -7.76 -21.23 17.05
CA ALA A 239 -8.99 -21.78 16.48
C ALA A 239 -8.81 -23.23 16.03
N ARG A 240 -9.91 -23.96 15.87
CA ARG A 240 -9.89 -25.31 15.31
C ARG A 240 -9.65 -25.25 13.80
N ALA A 241 -9.08 -26.31 13.23
CA ALA A 241 -8.97 -26.43 11.78
C ALA A 241 -10.36 -26.33 11.12
N GLY A 242 -10.50 -25.49 10.10
CA GLY A 242 -11.75 -25.20 9.41
C GLY A 242 -12.64 -24.15 10.08
N GLU A 243 -12.27 -23.63 11.26
CA GLU A 243 -13.03 -22.59 11.97
C GLU A 243 -12.75 -21.21 11.34
N LEU A 244 -13.82 -20.46 11.05
CA LEU A 244 -13.76 -19.07 10.63
C LEU A 244 -13.49 -18.18 11.85
N VAL A 245 -12.52 -17.29 11.72
CA VAL A 245 -12.09 -16.37 12.77
C VAL A 245 -11.77 -15.01 12.23
N LEU A 246 -11.78 -14.03 13.12
CA LEU A 246 -11.21 -12.71 12.89
C LEU A 246 -9.85 -12.67 13.62
N VAL A 247 -8.80 -12.23 12.93
CA VAL A 247 -7.43 -12.15 13.49
C VAL A 247 -6.80 -10.80 13.18
N PRO A 248 -5.86 -10.32 13.99
CA PRO A 248 -4.99 -9.23 13.57
C PRO A 248 -4.02 -9.75 12.51
N ASP A 249 -3.89 -9.03 11.41
CA ASP A 249 -2.86 -9.32 10.43
C ASP A 249 -1.54 -8.58 10.73
N SER A 250 -0.52 -8.81 9.89
CA SER A 250 0.78 -8.15 10.02
C SER A 250 0.76 -6.63 9.80
N HIS A 251 -0.35 -6.09 9.29
CA HIS A 251 -0.58 -4.65 9.11
C HIS A 251 -1.45 -4.04 10.23
N TRP A 252 -1.68 -4.78 11.30
CA TRP A 252 -2.56 -4.38 12.40
C TRP A 252 -3.99 -4.07 11.97
N ARG A 253 -4.44 -4.74 10.90
CA ARG A 253 -5.83 -4.72 10.46
C ARG A 253 -6.54 -6.01 10.86
N LEU A 254 -7.86 -5.95 10.91
CA LEU A 254 -8.64 -7.16 11.06
C LEU A 254 -8.63 -7.96 9.76
N SER A 255 -8.53 -9.27 9.86
CA SER A 255 -8.57 -10.18 8.72
C SER A 255 -9.50 -11.34 9.01
N LEU A 256 -10.45 -11.60 8.10
CA LEU A 256 -11.26 -12.82 8.11
C LEU A 256 -10.42 -13.97 7.58
N ALA A 257 -10.34 -15.04 8.35
CA ALA A 257 -9.50 -16.19 8.04
C ALA A 257 -10.17 -17.50 8.44
N ILE A 258 -9.84 -18.60 7.76
CA ILE A 258 -10.17 -19.94 8.18
C ILE A 258 -8.88 -20.67 8.56
N ASN A 259 -8.77 -21.12 9.81
CA ASN A 259 -7.59 -21.87 10.22
C ASN A 259 -7.39 -23.13 9.35
N LYS A 260 -6.26 -23.20 8.64
CA LYS A 260 -5.93 -24.25 7.64
C LYS A 260 -6.95 -24.34 6.48
N GLY A 261 -7.58 -23.22 6.13
CA GLY A 261 -8.55 -23.11 5.03
C GLY A 261 -8.40 -21.81 4.26
N ASN A 262 -9.32 -21.55 3.33
CA ASN A 262 -9.36 -20.36 2.50
C ASN A 262 -10.70 -19.66 2.71
N ALA A 263 -10.70 -18.56 3.46
CA ALA A 263 -11.90 -17.80 3.79
C ALA A 263 -12.50 -17.13 2.55
N ALA A 264 -11.66 -16.58 1.67
CA ALA A 264 -12.14 -15.93 0.46
C ALA A 264 -12.89 -16.87 -0.47
N HIS A 265 -12.39 -18.10 -0.63
CA HIS A 265 -13.07 -19.11 -1.43
C HIS A 265 -14.36 -19.60 -0.75
N ALA A 266 -14.31 -19.89 0.57
CA ALA A 266 -15.44 -20.46 1.31
C ALA A 266 -16.63 -19.49 1.38
N LEU A 267 -16.36 -18.18 1.42
CA LEU A 267 -17.36 -17.12 1.58
C LEU A 267 -17.51 -16.27 0.31
N SER A 268 -16.96 -16.71 -0.83
CA SER A 268 -17.04 -15.98 -2.11
C SER A 268 -16.62 -14.51 -2.01
N LEU A 269 -15.64 -14.20 -1.13
CA LEU A 269 -15.21 -12.85 -0.86
C LEU A 269 -14.50 -12.23 -2.06
N LYS A 270 -14.67 -10.92 -2.24
CA LYS A 270 -14.03 -10.14 -3.32
C LYS A 270 -13.42 -8.86 -2.75
N VAL A 271 -12.29 -8.44 -3.30
CA VAL A 271 -11.70 -7.13 -3.01
C VAL A 271 -12.72 -6.03 -3.31
N GLY A 272 -12.83 -5.05 -2.42
CA GLY A 272 -13.84 -3.99 -2.46
C GLY A 272 -15.21 -4.37 -1.88
N GLY A 273 -15.47 -5.67 -1.66
CA GLY A 273 -16.73 -6.14 -1.09
C GLY A 273 -16.98 -5.61 0.32
N PRO A 274 -18.24 -5.27 0.66
CA PRO A 274 -18.59 -4.81 2.00
C PRO A 274 -18.56 -5.98 2.99
N VAL A 275 -18.19 -5.67 4.23
CA VAL A 275 -18.27 -6.57 5.37
C VAL A 275 -18.84 -5.80 6.55
N ARG A 276 -19.87 -6.32 7.18
CA ARG A 276 -20.47 -5.77 8.38
C ARG A 276 -20.05 -6.62 9.59
N LEU A 277 -19.50 -5.97 10.59
CA LEU A 277 -19.18 -6.56 11.88
C LEU A 277 -20.27 -6.11 12.87
N VAL A 278 -20.97 -7.05 13.46
CA VAL A 278 -22.03 -6.81 14.45
C VAL A 278 -21.57 -7.32 15.79
N PHE A 279 -21.39 -6.41 16.73
CA PHE A 279 -20.99 -6.77 18.07
C PHE A 279 -22.20 -7.30 18.84
N ALA A 280 -22.03 -8.36 19.61
CA ALA A 280 -23.08 -8.79 20.52
C ALA A 280 -23.42 -7.60 21.44
N GLU A 281 -24.69 -7.26 21.56
CA GLU A 281 -25.14 -6.29 22.55
C GLU A 281 -24.70 -6.84 23.93
N ASP A 282 -23.98 -6.02 24.70
CA ASP A 282 -23.77 -6.33 26.10
C ASP A 282 -25.14 -6.58 26.72
N SER A 283 -25.44 -7.84 26.99
CA SER A 283 -26.59 -8.20 27.80
C SER A 283 -26.30 -7.77 29.24
N ASP A 284 -26.39 -6.43 29.46
CA ASP A 284 -26.47 -5.88 30.79
C ASP A 284 -27.73 -6.42 31.44
N GLY A 285 -27.54 -7.43 32.32
CA GLY A 285 -28.51 -7.88 33.27
C GLY A 285 -28.33 -7.18 34.61
#